data_569dbdd742d1e52da87ff7bd747fda3d
#
_entry.id   569dbdd742d1e52da87ff7bd747fda3d
#
_cell.length_a   1.000
_cell.length_b   1.000
_cell.length_c   1.000
_cell.angle_alpha   90.00
_cell.angle_beta   90.00
_cell.angle_gamma   90.00
#
_symmetry.space_group_name_H-M   'P 1'
#
loop_
_entity.id
_entity.type
_entity.pdbx_description
1 polymer ?
#
loop_
_entity_poly.entity_id
_entity_poly.type
_entity_poly.pdbx_seq_one_letter_code
_entity_poly.pdbx_strand_id
1 'polypeptide(L)'
;FAPEFTWKGFTLSAMFAYYGGHYMRANASAWQSNLSFLGSGRGLAQASCLDWWRNPDSEDAQPQGGSAMMLSINGQGMPMVDKCVFPADFLKLRNIVLSYEIPSGLCRKCRVASARLRFQANNVATWVKNSLGIDPEANNAWTGYAQLKTPRSYTVSLNINF
;
A
#
# COMPACT_ATOMS: atom_id res chain seq x y z
N PHE A 1 -0.17 -5.56 16.28
CA PHE A 1 0.83 -5.38 17.31
C PHE A 1 1.03 -3.88 17.57
N ALA A 2 0.89 -3.44 18.83
CA ALA A 2 0.96 -2.03 19.20
C ALA A 2 1.86 -1.84 20.43
N PRO A 3 3.19 -1.76 20.26
CA PRO A 3 4.12 -1.50 21.35
C PRO A 3 4.00 -0.06 21.85
N GLU A 4 4.15 0.11 23.17
CA GLU A 4 4.22 1.41 23.83
C GLU A 4 5.42 1.43 24.77
N PHE A 5 6.16 2.53 24.77
CA PHE A 5 7.31 2.76 25.60
C PHE A 5 7.21 4.13 26.27
N THR A 6 7.33 4.15 27.61
CA THR A 6 7.27 5.39 28.39
C THR A 6 8.57 5.62 29.15
N TRP A 7 9.11 6.84 29.05
CA TRP A 7 10.33 7.24 29.72
C TRP A 7 10.36 8.75 30.02
N LYS A 8 10.52 9.11 31.27
CA LYS A 8 10.68 10.50 31.73
C LYS A 8 9.67 11.50 31.14
N GLY A 9 8.40 11.13 31.09
CA GLY A 9 7.32 11.96 30.54
C GLY A 9 7.13 11.87 29.03
N PHE A 10 8.02 11.17 28.31
CA PHE A 10 7.79 10.80 26.90
C PHE A 10 7.06 9.47 26.82
N THR A 11 6.09 9.39 25.95
CA THR A 11 5.45 8.13 25.57
C THR A 11 5.50 8.00 24.05
N LEU A 12 6.13 6.91 23.59
CA LEU A 12 6.20 6.53 22.18
C LEU A 12 5.34 5.30 21.98
N SER A 13 4.37 5.36 21.09
CA SER A 13 3.61 4.20 20.65
C SER A 13 3.63 4.06 19.14
N ALA A 14 3.57 2.82 18.65
CA ALA A 14 3.50 2.52 17.24
C ALA A 14 2.49 1.40 17.01
N MET A 15 1.78 1.42 15.89
CA MET A 15 0.82 0.38 15.50
C MET A 15 1.24 -0.29 14.21
N PHE A 16 1.51 -1.59 14.30
CA PHE A 16 1.81 -2.45 13.17
C PHE A 16 0.63 -3.34 12.85
N ALA A 17 0.32 -3.51 11.58
CA ALA A 17 -0.66 -4.45 11.07
C ALA A 17 0.00 -5.35 10.03
N TYR A 18 -0.10 -6.67 10.24
CA TYR A 18 0.38 -7.68 9.30
C TYR A 18 -0.82 -8.47 8.76
N TYR A 19 -0.83 -8.68 7.46
CA TYR A 19 -1.77 -9.56 6.78
C TYR A 19 -0.99 -10.46 5.83
N GLY A 20 -1.31 -11.75 5.83
CA GLY A 20 -0.59 -12.71 5.01
C GLY A 20 -1.43 -13.94 4.68
N GLY A 21 -0.91 -14.77 3.76
CA GLY A 21 -1.54 -16.00 3.32
C GLY A 21 -2.65 -15.83 2.28
N HIS A 22 -2.75 -14.66 1.66
CA HIS A 22 -3.74 -14.40 0.62
C HIS A 22 -3.08 -13.90 -0.67
N TYR A 23 -3.85 -13.91 -1.76
CA TYR A 23 -3.42 -13.50 -3.07
C TYR A 23 -4.30 -12.38 -3.59
N MET A 24 -3.74 -11.54 -4.43
CA MET A 24 -4.46 -10.50 -5.15
C MET A 24 -4.26 -10.62 -6.65
N ARG A 25 -5.24 -10.16 -7.41
CA ARG A 25 -5.14 -10.02 -8.86
C ARG A 25 -4.74 -8.59 -9.21
N ALA A 26 -3.75 -8.43 -10.10
CA ALA A 26 -3.29 -7.14 -10.58
C ALA A 26 -3.58 -7.00 -12.08
N ASN A 27 -4.80 -6.64 -12.42
CA ASN A 27 -5.25 -6.53 -13.81
C ASN A 27 -4.56 -5.38 -14.57
N ALA A 28 -4.14 -4.32 -13.86
CA ALA A 28 -3.46 -3.20 -14.49
C ALA A 28 -2.19 -3.65 -15.23
N SER A 29 -1.41 -4.57 -14.64
CA SER A 29 -0.20 -5.11 -15.28
C SER A 29 -0.54 -5.91 -16.54
N ALA A 30 -1.62 -6.67 -16.53
CA ALA A 30 -2.06 -7.44 -17.70
C ALA A 30 -2.52 -6.54 -18.85
N TRP A 31 -3.26 -5.47 -18.54
CA TRP A 31 -3.67 -4.50 -19.55
C TRP A 31 -2.48 -3.75 -20.15
N GLN A 32 -1.56 -3.31 -19.32
CA GLN A 32 -0.37 -2.58 -19.75
C GLN A 32 0.63 -3.46 -20.51
N SER A 33 0.56 -4.78 -20.31
CA SER A 33 1.36 -5.77 -21.05
C SER A 33 0.68 -6.24 -22.35
N ASN A 34 -0.49 -5.73 -22.70
CA ASN A 34 -1.20 -6.14 -23.89
C ASN A 34 -0.73 -5.36 -25.11
N LEU A 35 0.05 -6.03 -25.97
CA LEU A 35 0.61 -5.44 -27.19
C LEU A 35 -0.43 -5.05 -28.23
N SER A 36 -1.65 -5.57 -28.17
CA SER A 36 -2.71 -5.16 -29.10
C SER A 36 -3.08 -3.68 -28.98
N PHE A 37 -2.78 -3.06 -27.84
CA PHE A 37 -2.97 -1.62 -27.65
C PHE A 37 -1.92 -0.75 -28.36
N LEU A 38 -0.72 -1.29 -28.65
CA LEU A 38 0.30 -0.55 -29.41
C LEU A 38 -0.17 -0.27 -30.84
N GLY A 39 -0.81 -1.23 -31.49
CA GLY A 39 -1.34 -1.08 -32.85
C GLY A 39 -2.56 -0.17 -32.94
N SER A 40 -3.25 0.09 -31.85
CA SER A 40 -4.45 0.93 -31.79
C SER A 40 -4.19 2.39 -31.38
N GLY A 41 -2.94 2.77 -31.15
CA GLY A 41 -2.58 4.12 -30.73
C GLY A 41 -3.02 4.49 -29.30
N ARG A 42 -3.41 3.51 -28.50
CA ARG A 42 -4.04 3.73 -27.17
C ARG A 42 -3.07 3.79 -26.00
N GLY A 43 -1.77 3.83 -26.22
CA GLY A 43 -0.84 4.04 -25.14
C GLY A 43 0.54 3.42 -25.32
N LEU A 44 1.40 3.68 -24.36
CA LEU A 44 2.74 3.13 -24.26
C LEU A 44 2.67 1.78 -23.55
N ALA A 45 3.31 0.75 -24.09
CA ALA A 45 3.48 -0.52 -23.43
C ALA A 45 4.58 -0.42 -22.38
N GLN A 46 4.46 -1.20 -21.31
CA GLN A 46 5.54 -1.34 -20.33
C GLN A 46 6.73 -2.10 -20.91
N ALA A 47 7.93 -1.86 -20.35
CA ALA A 47 9.12 -2.60 -20.73
C ALA A 47 8.99 -4.13 -20.55
N SER A 48 8.15 -4.58 -19.60
CA SER A 48 7.81 -5.99 -19.42
C SER A 48 7.15 -6.64 -20.63
N CYS A 49 6.58 -5.84 -21.56
CA CYS A 49 6.06 -6.36 -22.83
C CYS A 49 7.16 -6.85 -23.78
N LEU A 50 8.40 -6.45 -23.56
CA LEU A 50 9.53 -6.92 -24.36
C LEU A 50 9.88 -8.38 -24.06
N ASP A 51 9.52 -8.85 -22.88
CA ASP A 51 9.69 -10.23 -22.43
C ASP A 51 8.38 -11.05 -22.56
N TRP A 52 7.81 -11.01 -23.75
CA TRP A 52 6.63 -11.81 -24.05
C TRP A 52 6.99 -13.24 -24.41
N TRP A 53 6.06 -14.14 -24.21
CA TRP A 53 6.19 -15.53 -24.60
C TRP A 53 6.31 -15.67 -26.14
N ARG A 54 7.50 -15.86 -26.63
CA ARG A 54 7.81 -16.12 -28.04
C ARG A 54 8.11 -17.60 -28.29
N ASN A 55 8.53 -18.30 -27.26
CA ASN A 55 8.96 -19.67 -27.28
C ASN A 55 8.20 -20.45 -26.21
N PRO A 56 7.57 -21.60 -26.54
CA PRO A 56 6.86 -22.43 -25.58
C PRO A 56 7.76 -22.93 -24.42
N ASP A 57 9.08 -22.96 -24.60
CA ASP A 57 10.02 -23.40 -23.57
C ASP A 57 10.45 -22.29 -22.59
N SER A 58 9.95 -21.09 -22.74
CA SER A 58 10.27 -19.95 -21.87
C SER A 58 9.24 -19.84 -20.72
N GLU A 59 9.59 -20.39 -19.56
CA GLU A 59 8.72 -20.34 -18.37
C GLU A 59 8.48 -18.93 -17.82
N ASP A 60 9.43 -18.01 -18.04
CA ASP A 60 9.40 -16.65 -17.47
C ASP A 60 8.76 -15.61 -18.40
N ALA A 61 8.55 -15.93 -19.67
CA ALA A 61 8.02 -14.99 -20.63
C ALA A 61 6.56 -14.64 -20.33
N GLN A 62 6.22 -13.36 -20.44
CA GLN A 62 4.83 -12.92 -20.33
C GLN A 62 4.00 -13.55 -21.47
N PRO A 63 2.76 -13.95 -21.22
CA PRO A 63 1.90 -14.48 -22.29
C PRO A 63 1.79 -13.47 -23.42
N GLN A 64 1.79 -13.95 -24.65
CA GLN A 64 1.66 -13.10 -25.83
C GLN A 64 0.43 -12.21 -25.72
N GLY A 65 0.64 -10.91 -25.74
CA GLY A 65 -0.44 -9.94 -25.75
C GLY A 65 -1.27 -10.09 -27.04
N GLY A 66 -2.51 -10.39 -26.88
CA GLY A 66 -3.45 -10.54 -27.98
C GLY A 66 -4.82 -10.88 -27.45
N SER A 67 -5.77 -11.07 -28.36
CA SER A 67 -7.15 -11.43 -28.04
C SER A 67 -7.31 -12.69 -27.18
N ALA A 68 -6.31 -13.58 -27.20
CA ALA A 68 -6.27 -14.78 -26.38
C ALA A 68 -6.12 -14.51 -24.87
N MET A 69 -5.59 -13.36 -24.48
CA MET A 69 -5.48 -12.97 -23.07
C MET A 69 -6.74 -12.32 -22.50
N MET A 70 -7.64 -11.94 -23.35
CA MET A 70 -8.90 -11.29 -22.98
C MET A 70 -9.99 -12.33 -22.84
N LEU A 71 -9.85 -13.27 -21.91
CA LEU A 71 -10.98 -14.10 -21.53
C LEU A 71 -11.99 -13.23 -20.80
N SER A 72 -13.10 -12.97 -21.50
CA SER A 72 -14.23 -12.24 -20.94
C SER A 72 -14.97 -13.13 -19.95
N ILE A 73 -14.97 -12.76 -18.68
CA ILE A 73 -16.01 -13.24 -17.77
C ILE A 73 -17.11 -12.18 -17.78
N ASN A 74 -18.31 -12.58 -18.11
CA ASN A 74 -19.50 -11.71 -18.16
C ASN A 74 -19.36 -10.49 -19.09
N GLY A 75 -18.66 -10.62 -20.22
CA GLY A 75 -18.51 -9.54 -21.17
C GLY A 75 -17.55 -8.41 -20.76
N GLN A 76 -16.85 -8.55 -19.65
CA GLN A 76 -16.01 -7.46 -19.10
C GLN A 76 -14.52 -7.53 -19.47
N GLY A 77 -14.11 -8.44 -20.34
CA GLY A 77 -12.75 -8.47 -20.90
C GLY A 77 -11.62 -8.51 -19.87
N MET A 78 -11.82 -9.20 -18.75
CA MET A 78 -10.79 -9.27 -17.70
C MET A 78 -9.80 -10.38 -18.00
N PRO A 79 -8.50 -10.08 -18.05
CA PRO A 79 -7.47 -11.10 -18.20
C PRO A 79 -7.49 -12.05 -17.00
N MET A 80 -7.67 -13.35 -17.28
CA MET A 80 -7.73 -14.41 -16.27
C MET A 80 -6.54 -15.34 -16.44
N VAL A 81 -5.35 -14.80 -16.19
CA VAL A 81 -4.13 -15.58 -16.23
C VAL A 81 -3.49 -15.63 -14.85
N ASP A 82 -2.88 -16.75 -14.52
CA ASP A 82 -2.20 -17.01 -13.25
C ASP A 82 -1.05 -16.02 -13.00
N LYS A 83 -0.36 -15.58 -14.04
CA LYS A 83 0.70 -14.55 -13.98
C LYS A 83 0.22 -13.18 -13.49
N CYS A 84 -1.09 -12.95 -13.44
CA CYS A 84 -1.70 -11.75 -12.86
C CYS A 84 -2.08 -11.91 -11.39
N VAL A 85 -1.78 -13.07 -10.79
CA VAL A 85 -2.05 -13.39 -9.39
C VAL A 85 -0.75 -13.27 -8.60
N PHE A 86 -0.72 -12.40 -7.62
CA PHE A 86 0.45 -12.09 -6.81
C PHE A 86 0.18 -12.32 -5.32
N PRO A 87 1.21 -12.68 -4.53
CA PRO A 87 1.08 -12.70 -3.09
C PRO A 87 0.65 -11.32 -2.57
N ALA A 88 -0.32 -11.30 -1.69
CA ALA A 88 -0.85 -10.07 -1.11
C ALA A 88 -0.42 -9.86 0.35
N ASP A 89 0.63 -10.55 0.80
CA ASP A 89 1.19 -10.38 2.13
C ASP A 89 1.78 -8.99 2.27
N PHE A 90 1.48 -8.31 3.37
CA PHE A 90 2.02 -7.00 3.67
C PHE A 90 2.15 -6.74 5.17
N LEU A 91 3.07 -5.84 5.51
CA LEU A 91 3.21 -5.26 6.83
C LEU A 91 3.02 -3.75 6.72
N LYS A 92 2.18 -3.17 7.56
CA LYS A 92 1.97 -1.72 7.64
C LYS A 92 2.33 -1.18 9.00
N LEU A 93 3.05 -0.07 9.00
CA LEU A 93 3.18 0.83 10.13
C LEU A 93 2.08 1.90 10.03
N ARG A 94 0.96 1.61 10.71
CA ARG A 94 -0.27 2.41 10.63
C ARG A 94 -0.10 3.79 11.22
N ASN A 95 0.44 3.84 12.43
CA ASN A 95 0.73 5.11 13.08
C ASN A 95 1.93 5.01 14.01
N ILE A 96 2.53 6.18 14.25
CA ILE A 96 3.48 6.44 15.32
C ILE A 96 2.96 7.65 16.08
N VAL A 97 2.92 7.54 17.40
CA VAL A 97 2.53 8.63 18.29
C VAL A 97 3.66 8.87 19.28
N LEU A 98 4.15 10.09 19.33
CA LEU A 98 5.06 10.57 20.34
C LEU A 98 4.32 11.63 21.17
N SER A 99 4.19 11.41 22.46
CA SER A 99 3.62 12.38 23.38
C SER A 99 4.61 12.73 24.48
N TYR A 100 4.54 13.97 24.94
CA TYR A 100 5.35 14.49 26.02
C TYR A 100 4.47 15.19 27.05
N GLU A 101 4.51 14.73 28.29
CA GLU A 101 3.86 15.40 29.39
C GLU A 101 4.76 16.48 29.96
N ILE A 102 4.28 17.73 29.91
CA ILE A 102 5.04 18.87 30.38
C ILE A 102 5.09 18.79 31.92
N PRO A 103 6.29 18.89 32.53
CA PRO A 103 6.45 18.78 33.97
C PRO A 103 5.57 19.77 34.73
N SER A 104 4.97 19.31 35.82
CA SER A 104 4.05 20.11 36.67
C SER A 104 4.64 21.43 37.18
N GLY A 105 5.96 21.49 37.39
CA GLY A 105 6.65 22.72 37.79
C GLY A 105 6.58 23.83 36.73
N LEU A 106 6.60 23.47 35.43
CA LEU A 106 6.41 24.44 34.34
C LEU A 106 4.92 24.80 34.20
N CYS A 107 4.03 23.83 34.29
CA CYS A 107 2.59 24.06 34.21
C CYS A 107 2.12 25.06 35.28
N ARG A 108 2.57 24.93 36.51
CA ARG A 108 2.23 25.84 37.63
C ARG A 108 2.68 27.28 37.38
N LYS A 109 3.85 27.48 36.75
CA LYS A 109 4.32 28.84 36.39
C LYS A 109 3.38 29.52 35.39
N CYS A 110 2.73 28.74 34.53
CA CYS A 110 1.77 29.21 33.54
C CYS A 110 0.31 29.19 34.03
N ARG A 111 0.07 28.85 35.32
CA ARG A 111 -1.28 28.71 35.91
C ARG A 111 -2.13 27.67 35.18
N VAL A 112 -1.52 26.57 34.74
CA VAL A 112 -2.15 25.47 34.02
C VAL A 112 -2.04 24.22 34.90
N ALA A 113 -3.10 23.42 34.97
CA ALA A 113 -3.12 22.19 35.76
C ALA A 113 -2.22 21.12 35.12
N SER A 114 -2.35 20.92 33.83
CA SER A 114 -1.49 20.01 33.05
C SER A 114 -1.42 20.43 31.59
N ALA A 115 -0.32 20.05 30.92
CA ALA A 115 -0.18 20.23 29.48
C ALA A 115 0.53 19.03 28.86
N ARG A 116 0.07 18.60 27.68
CA ARG A 116 0.62 17.48 26.92
C ARG A 116 0.76 17.88 25.46
N LEU A 117 1.97 17.74 24.93
CA LEU A 117 2.26 17.85 23.51
C LEU A 117 2.21 16.46 22.86
N ARG A 118 1.54 16.31 21.73
CA ARG A 118 1.43 15.05 21.00
C ARG A 118 1.74 15.29 19.53
N PHE A 119 2.62 14.48 19.00
CA PHE A 119 2.89 14.34 17.57
C PHE A 119 2.39 12.98 17.11
N GLN A 120 1.66 12.93 16.01
CA GLN A 120 1.16 11.71 15.40
C GLN A 120 1.44 11.70 13.91
N ALA A 121 1.99 10.60 13.42
CA ALA A 121 2.16 10.31 12.00
C ALA A 121 1.31 9.08 11.66
N ASN A 122 0.49 9.17 10.61
CA ASN A 122 -0.34 8.07 10.12
C ASN A 122 0.12 7.60 8.74
N ASN A 123 -0.12 6.33 8.44
CA ASN A 123 0.26 5.66 7.18
C ASN A 123 1.75 5.81 6.87
N VAL A 124 2.59 5.56 7.89
CA VAL A 124 4.02 5.88 7.89
C VAL A 124 4.77 5.05 6.85
N ALA A 125 4.54 3.74 6.82
CA ALA A 125 5.21 2.83 5.90
C ALA A 125 4.36 1.60 5.57
N THR A 126 4.57 1.05 4.37
CA THR A 126 3.97 -0.20 3.92
C THR A 126 5.06 -1.02 3.23
N TRP A 127 5.22 -2.27 3.67
CA TRP A 127 6.09 -3.26 3.06
C TRP A 127 5.23 -4.35 2.48
N VAL A 128 5.38 -4.61 1.19
CA VAL A 128 4.60 -5.59 0.43
C VAL A 128 5.51 -6.68 -0.10
N LYS A 129 4.98 -7.90 -0.20
CA LYS A 129 5.73 -9.07 -0.70
C LYS A 129 5.69 -9.18 -2.21
N ASN A 130 4.68 -8.59 -2.88
CA ASN A 130 4.56 -8.70 -4.32
C ASN A 130 5.64 -7.92 -5.06
N SER A 131 6.08 -8.46 -6.20
CA SER A 131 7.13 -7.88 -7.04
C SER A 131 6.73 -6.55 -7.71
N LEU A 132 5.43 -6.24 -7.75
CA LEU A 132 4.91 -5.03 -8.37
C LEU A 132 4.93 -3.81 -7.43
N GLY A 133 5.19 -4.01 -6.13
CA GLY A 133 5.12 -2.93 -5.14
C GLY A 133 3.70 -2.36 -4.92
N ILE A 134 2.67 -3.09 -5.36
CA ILE A 134 1.28 -2.68 -5.20
C ILE A 134 0.83 -2.93 -3.76
N ASP A 135 0.29 -1.90 -3.13
CA ASP A 135 -0.34 -2.02 -1.82
C ASP A 135 -1.66 -2.80 -1.94
N PRO A 136 -1.79 -3.99 -1.32
CA PRO A 136 -3.01 -4.80 -1.42
C PRO A 136 -4.27 -4.10 -0.91
N GLU A 137 -4.16 -3.19 0.06
CA GLU A 137 -5.32 -2.42 0.53
C GLU A 137 -5.74 -1.31 -0.44
N ALA A 138 -4.83 -0.88 -1.32
CA ALA A 138 -5.11 0.06 -2.39
C ALA A 138 -5.42 -0.64 -3.72
N ASN A 139 -5.66 -1.95 -3.70
CA ASN A 139 -6.05 -2.72 -4.86
C ASN A 139 -7.53 -3.11 -4.75
N ASN A 140 -8.30 -2.82 -5.79
CA ASN A 140 -9.70 -3.23 -5.82
C ASN A 140 -9.76 -4.75 -6.07
N ALA A 141 -10.25 -5.49 -5.09
CA ALA A 141 -10.32 -6.96 -5.15
C ALA A 141 -11.17 -7.48 -6.30
N TRP A 142 -12.20 -6.74 -6.72
CA TRP A 142 -13.09 -7.11 -7.81
C TRP A 142 -12.47 -6.84 -9.17
N THR A 143 -12.00 -5.63 -9.40
CA THR A 143 -11.45 -5.21 -10.70
C THR A 143 -9.97 -5.51 -10.87
N GLY A 144 -9.22 -5.70 -9.78
CA GLY A 144 -7.77 -5.87 -9.79
C GLY A 144 -7.01 -4.61 -10.20
N TYR A 145 -7.64 -3.43 -10.17
CA TYR A 145 -6.97 -2.15 -10.45
C TYR A 145 -6.43 -1.53 -9.16
N ALA A 146 -5.21 -1.06 -9.23
CA ALA A 146 -4.63 -0.27 -8.15
C ALA A 146 -5.35 1.07 -8.00
N GLN A 147 -5.66 1.41 -6.76
CA GLN A 147 -6.22 2.70 -6.37
C GLN A 147 -5.13 3.57 -5.74
N LEU A 148 -5.45 4.83 -5.47
CA LEU A 148 -4.55 5.72 -4.75
C LEU A 148 -4.34 5.18 -3.32
N LYS A 149 -3.08 5.11 -2.90
CA LYS A 149 -2.73 4.76 -1.52
C LYS A 149 -3.25 5.82 -0.57
N THR A 150 -3.65 5.40 0.62
CA THR A 150 -4.01 6.34 1.69
C THR A 150 -2.83 7.27 1.97
N PRO A 151 -3.02 8.60 1.95
CA PRO A 151 -1.94 9.55 2.13
C PRO A 151 -1.36 9.48 3.54
N ARG A 152 -0.10 9.87 3.67
CA ARG A 152 0.51 10.10 4.97
C ARG A 152 -0.08 11.37 5.56
N SER A 153 -0.34 11.37 6.86
CA SER A 153 -0.76 12.56 7.59
C SER A 153 0.06 12.75 8.85
N TYR A 154 0.31 14.00 9.17
CA TYR A 154 1.05 14.40 10.37
C TYR A 154 0.17 15.35 11.17
N THR A 155 0.04 15.10 12.46
CA THR A 155 -0.79 15.90 13.37
C THR A 155 0.04 16.29 14.58
N VAL A 156 0.01 17.56 14.92
CA VAL A 156 0.55 18.08 16.18
C VAL A 156 -0.61 18.59 17.02
N SER A 157 -0.68 18.14 18.27
CA SER A 157 -1.74 18.55 19.21
C SER A 157 -1.12 19.00 20.51
N LEU A 158 -1.65 20.09 21.07
CA LEU A 158 -1.34 20.58 22.40
C LEU A 158 -2.62 20.53 23.23
N ASN A 159 -2.65 19.67 24.24
CA ASN A 159 -3.76 19.57 25.19
C ASN A 159 -3.38 20.32 26.48
N ILE A 160 -4.21 21.26 26.89
CA ILE A 160 -3.99 22.07 28.09
C ILE A 160 -5.24 21.95 28.97
N ASN A 161 -5.03 21.63 30.25
CA ASN A 161 -6.08 21.62 31.26
C ASN A 161 -5.79 22.74 32.27
N PHE A 162 -6.81 23.52 32.56
CA PHE A 162 -6.75 24.65 33.49
C PHE A 162 -7.28 24.26 34.86
#